data_d3ed54012ff982a19e0c7bb440bb3dc9
#
_entry.id   d3ed54012ff982a19e0c7bb440bb3dc9
#
_cell.length_a   1.000
_cell.length_b   1.000
_cell.length_c   1.000
_cell.angle_alpha   90.00
_cell.angle_beta   90.00
_cell.angle_gamma   90.00
#
_symmetry.space_group_name_H-M   'P 1'
#
loop_
_entity.id
_entity.type
_entity.pdbx_description
1 polymer ?
#
loop_
_entity_poly.entity_id
_entity_poly.type
_entity_poly.pdbx_seq_one_letter_code
_entity_poly.pdbx_strand_id
1 'polypeptide(L)'
;MIPLILSVKMGMLMLVNNNISSPQNEDEREREYRQQLSKKRQKDKNKPKGNDVIMTPDWVADDMVRHFAPTGNILEPCRGDGVFTNLMPTAEWCEITEGRDFFDWDKPVDWIISNPPYSLARKFFLHSFEVADNVVYLIPVWKAFMAYGLITSAQKYGGIKEIRGYGTGSKLGFPMGNGIGAIYWKRDYKGPMSQTFYDPEISESR
;
A
#
# COMPACT_ATOMS: atom_id res chain seq x y z
N MET A 1 -28.34 60.56 -31.94
CA MET A 1 -27.15 60.56 -31.05
C MET A 1 -27.13 59.25 -30.25
N ILE A 2 -26.68 58.14 -30.81
CA ILE A 2 -26.51 56.85 -30.21
C ILE A 2 -25.25 56.22 -30.82
N PRO A 3 -24.35 55.65 -30.01
CA PRO A 3 -22.96 55.48 -30.34
C PRO A 3 -22.62 54.21 -31.09
N LEU A 4 -21.60 54.36 -31.86
CA LEU A 4 -20.82 53.42 -32.62
C LEU A 4 -20.00 52.49 -31.70
N ILE A 5 -20.47 51.28 -31.41
CA ILE A 5 -19.67 50.16 -30.87
C ILE A 5 -20.14 48.86 -31.52
N LEU A 6 -19.75 48.66 -32.75
CA LEU A 6 -19.91 47.34 -33.41
C LEU A 6 -18.96 47.23 -34.60
N SER A 7 -17.67 47.16 -34.37
CA SER A 7 -16.71 46.85 -35.44
C SER A 7 -15.33 46.45 -34.97
N VAL A 8 -15.18 45.50 -34.04
CA VAL A 8 -13.89 44.83 -33.77
C VAL A 8 -14.10 43.36 -33.38
N LYS A 9 -15.02 42.67 -34.01
CA LYS A 9 -15.19 41.22 -33.80
C LYS A 9 -15.30 40.39 -35.08
N MET A 10 -14.75 40.89 -36.18
CA MET A 10 -14.84 40.16 -37.47
C MET A 10 -13.52 40.07 -38.23
N GLY A 11 -12.43 39.83 -37.54
CA GLY A 11 -11.11 39.73 -38.14
C GLY A 11 -10.21 38.59 -37.64
N MET A 12 -10.75 37.65 -36.88
CA MET A 12 -9.91 36.56 -36.36
C MET A 12 -10.60 35.20 -36.40
N LEU A 13 -11.22 34.91 -37.51
CA LEU A 13 -11.93 33.65 -37.76
C LEU A 13 -11.63 33.11 -39.14
N MET A 14 -10.36 32.94 -39.50
CA MET A 14 -9.98 32.18 -40.68
C MET A 14 -8.55 31.70 -40.50
N LEU A 15 -8.35 30.64 -39.76
CA LEU A 15 -7.27 29.63 -39.91
C LEU A 15 -7.43 28.58 -38.78
N VAL A 16 -8.58 27.90 -38.75
CA VAL A 16 -8.70 26.64 -38.06
C VAL A 16 -8.89 25.59 -39.14
N ASN A 17 -7.86 24.79 -39.33
CA ASN A 17 -7.88 23.61 -40.18
C ASN A 17 -9.13 22.79 -39.92
N ASN A 18 -9.89 22.54 -40.96
CA ASN A 18 -10.98 21.57 -41.05
C ASN A 18 -10.44 20.14 -40.89
N ASN A 19 -10.17 19.73 -39.63
CA ASN A 19 -10.30 18.35 -39.26
C ASN A 19 -11.57 18.23 -38.41
N ILE A 20 -12.70 18.08 -39.10
CA ILE A 20 -13.97 17.68 -38.48
C ILE A 20 -13.73 16.25 -37.99
N SER A 21 -13.39 16.10 -36.72
CA SER A 21 -13.39 14.82 -36.04
C SER A 21 -14.84 14.31 -36.03
N SER A 22 -15.04 13.11 -36.53
CA SER A 22 -16.37 12.47 -36.53
C SER A 22 -16.92 12.40 -35.10
N PRO A 23 -18.25 12.46 -34.87
CA PRO A 23 -18.85 12.37 -33.54
C PRO A 23 -18.37 11.15 -32.74
N GLN A 24 -18.08 10.02 -33.40
CA GLN A 24 -17.50 8.82 -32.77
C GLN A 24 -16.13 9.06 -32.14
N ASN A 25 -15.32 9.95 -32.71
CA ASN A 25 -13.97 10.25 -32.20
C ASN A 25 -14.01 11.19 -30.97
N GLU A 26 -15.05 12.01 -30.84
CA GLU A 26 -15.25 12.83 -29.63
C GLU A 26 -15.72 12.01 -28.44
N ASP A 27 -16.64 11.08 -28.65
CA ASP A 27 -17.12 10.17 -27.60
C ASP A 27 -16.01 9.24 -27.09
N GLU A 28 -15.15 8.74 -27.98
CA GLU A 28 -13.99 7.93 -27.59
C GLU A 28 -12.98 8.73 -26.77
N ARG A 29 -12.65 9.95 -27.20
CA ARG A 29 -11.72 10.84 -26.46
C ARG A 29 -12.27 11.20 -25.08
N GLU A 30 -13.55 11.44 -24.96
CA GLU A 30 -14.17 11.75 -23.66
C GLU A 30 -14.17 10.53 -22.73
N ARG A 31 -14.40 9.31 -23.27
CA ARG A 31 -14.29 8.06 -22.53
C ARG A 31 -12.86 7.82 -22.04
N GLU A 32 -11.86 7.98 -22.90
CA GLU A 32 -10.45 7.85 -22.54
C GLU A 32 -10.05 8.88 -21.48
N TYR A 33 -10.46 10.13 -21.63
CA TYR A 33 -10.21 11.18 -20.65
C TYR A 33 -10.83 10.86 -19.28
N ARG A 34 -12.09 10.40 -19.26
CA ARG A 34 -12.76 9.95 -18.03
C ARG A 34 -12.06 8.76 -17.40
N GLN A 35 -11.58 7.80 -18.19
CA GLN A 35 -10.80 6.67 -17.70
C GLN A 35 -9.45 7.12 -17.11
N GLN A 36 -8.74 8.03 -17.78
CA GLN A 36 -7.48 8.59 -17.28
C GLN A 36 -7.69 9.37 -15.97
N LEU A 37 -8.74 10.19 -15.89
CA LEU A 37 -9.11 10.88 -14.65
C LEU A 37 -9.47 9.91 -13.52
N SER A 38 -10.17 8.83 -13.82
CA SER A 38 -10.52 7.80 -12.86
C SER A 38 -9.26 7.10 -12.33
N LYS A 39 -8.36 6.69 -13.23
CA LYS A 39 -7.06 6.08 -12.86
C LYS A 39 -6.20 7.05 -12.03
N LYS A 40 -6.13 8.33 -12.41
CA LYS A 40 -5.39 9.36 -11.66
C LYS A 40 -5.98 9.55 -10.25
N ARG A 41 -7.31 9.67 -10.13
CA ARG A 41 -8.00 9.79 -8.83
C ARG A 41 -7.79 8.55 -7.97
N GLN A 42 -7.72 7.36 -8.57
CA GLN A 42 -7.44 6.11 -7.84
C GLN A 42 -5.98 6.08 -7.34
N LYS A 43 -5.01 6.48 -8.18
CA LYS A 43 -3.60 6.60 -7.77
C LYS A 43 -3.41 7.62 -6.65
N ASP A 44 -4.08 8.78 -6.72
CA ASP A 44 -4.01 9.78 -5.64
C ASP A 44 -4.61 9.27 -4.32
N LYS A 45 -5.64 8.40 -4.37
CA LYS A 45 -6.19 7.73 -3.18
C LYS A 45 -5.28 6.65 -2.60
N ASN A 46 -4.30 6.18 -3.36
CA ASN A 46 -3.34 5.17 -2.93
C ASN A 46 -2.07 5.78 -2.34
N LYS A 47 -1.89 7.10 -2.44
CA LYS A 47 -0.75 7.77 -1.82
C LYS A 47 -0.94 7.88 -0.30
N PRO A 48 0.11 7.61 0.49
CA PRO A 48 0.07 7.82 1.93
C PRO A 48 -0.12 9.31 2.25
N LYS A 49 -0.72 9.61 3.40
CA LYS A 49 -0.77 10.99 3.90
C LYS A 49 0.63 11.43 4.34
N GLY A 50 0.95 12.70 4.22
CA GLY A 50 2.33 13.20 4.36
C GLY A 50 3.07 12.89 5.67
N ASN A 51 2.36 12.53 6.75
CA ASN A 51 2.94 12.10 8.03
C ASN A 51 2.87 10.57 8.25
N ASP A 52 2.59 9.80 7.22
CA ASP A 52 2.37 8.35 7.26
C ASP A 52 3.57 7.55 6.72
N VAL A 53 4.63 8.26 6.34
CA VAL A 53 5.91 7.64 5.97
C VAL A 53 6.71 7.41 7.25
N ILE A 54 6.67 6.17 7.74
CA ILE A 54 7.34 5.77 8.98
C ILE A 54 8.38 4.71 8.62
N MET A 55 9.65 5.10 8.71
CA MET A 55 10.76 4.18 8.45
C MET A 55 10.85 3.12 9.54
N THR A 56 11.10 1.89 9.13
CA THR A 56 11.27 0.76 10.06
C THR A 56 12.69 0.76 10.59
N PRO A 57 12.89 0.70 11.92
CA PRO A 57 14.24 0.50 12.47
C PRO A 57 14.85 -0.81 11.97
N ASP A 58 16.15 -0.81 11.64
CA ASP A 58 16.87 -1.96 11.08
C ASP A 58 16.70 -3.22 11.93
N TRP A 59 16.82 -3.08 13.25
CA TRP A 59 16.69 -4.21 14.17
C TRP A 59 15.28 -4.82 14.20
N VAL A 60 14.21 -4.00 13.95
CA VAL A 60 12.84 -4.52 13.85
C VAL A 60 12.68 -5.33 12.57
N ALA A 61 13.18 -4.80 11.45
CA ALA A 61 13.13 -5.51 10.17
C ALA A 61 13.93 -6.82 10.22
N ASP A 62 15.14 -6.78 10.80
CA ASP A 62 15.99 -7.97 10.99
C ASP A 62 15.28 -9.03 11.85
N ASP A 63 14.71 -8.63 12.99
CA ASP A 63 13.95 -9.55 13.84
C ASP A 63 12.73 -10.13 13.10
N MET A 64 11.98 -9.32 12.38
CA MET A 64 10.83 -9.81 11.61
C MET A 64 11.25 -10.84 10.57
N VAL A 65 12.30 -10.56 9.79
CA VAL A 65 12.78 -11.48 8.75
C VAL A 65 13.28 -12.78 9.35
N ARG A 66 14.07 -12.72 10.43
CA ARG A 66 14.56 -13.92 11.11
C ARG A 66 13.48 -14.73 11.80
N HIS A 67 12.53 -14.04 12.46
CA HIS A 67 11.49 -14.70 13.23
C HIS A 67 10.48 -15.42 12.35
N PHE A 68 9.98 -14.74 11.31
CA PHE A 68 8.97 -15.30 10.40
C PHE A 68 9.60 -16.16 9.28
N ALA A 69 10.90 -16.00 9.02
CA ALA A 69 11.70 -16.77 8.06
C ALA A 69 10.97 -17.00 6.73
N PRO A 70 10.60 -15.90 5.98
CA PRO A 70 9.86 -16.04 4.74
C PRO A 70 10.68 -16.80 3.68
N THR A 71 10.01 -17.66 2.92
CA THR A 71 10.63 -18.51 1.89
C THR A 71 9.79 -18.52 0.61
N GLY A 72 10.39 -18.91 -0.51
CA GLY A 72 9.72 -18.91 -1.82
C GLY A 72 9.68 -17.53 -2.45
N ASN A 73 8.58 -17.21 -3.13
CA ASN A 73 8.36 -15.91 -3.77
C ASN A 73 7.92 -14.89 -2.71
N ILE A 74 8.76 -13.90 -2.46
CA ILE A 74 8.54 -12.89 -1.41
C ILE A 74 8.29 -11.55 -2.08
N LEU A 75 7.31 -10.79 -1.59
CA LEU A 75 7.03 -9.42 -2.03
C LEU A 75 7.10 -8.46 -0.84
N GLU A 76 7.84 -7.37 -1.00
CA GLU A 76 7.74 -6.17 -0.18
C GLU A 76 6.87 -5.12 -0.88
N PRO A 77 5.63 -4.87 -0.44
CA PRO A 77 4.67 -4.04 -1.16
C PRO A 77 4.87 -2.52 -0.98
N CYS A 78 5.80 -2.07 -0.13
CA CYS A 78 6.10 -0.66 0.10
C CYS A 78 7.54 -0.48 0.61
N ARG A 79 8.48 -0.60 -0.33
CA ARG A 79 9.93 -0.73 -0.06
C ARG A 79 10.52 0.40 0.79
N GLY A 80 10.05 1.64 0.59
CA GLY A 80 10.64 2.80 1.24
C GLY A 80 12.15 2.90 0.94
N ASP A 81 12.98 2.98 1.99
CA ASP A 81 14.45 3.00 1.91
C ASP A 81 15.09 1.62 1.71
N GLY A 82 14.26 0.54 1.68
CA GLY A 82 14.71 -0.80 1.34
C GLY A 82 15.17 -1.65 2.51
N VAL A 83 14.83 -1.31 3.75
CA VAL A 83 15.30 -2.05 4.93
C VAL A 83 14.97 -3.55 4.88
N PHE A 84 13.79 -3.92 4.40
CA PHE A 84 13.41 -5.33 4.25
C PHE A 84 14.05 -5.97 3.00
N THR A 85 14.09 -5.26 1.86
CA THR A 85 14.69 -5.79 0.62
C THR A 85 16.19 -6.00 0.76
N ASN A 86 16.89 -5.20 1.56
CA ASN A 86 18.31 -5.42 1.87
C ASN A 86 18.53 -6.73 2.66
N LEU A 87 17.59 -7.13 3.50
CA LEU A 87 17.62 -8.39 4.24
C LEU A 87 17.15 -9.58 3.40
N MET A 88 16.37 -9.33 2.36
CA MET A 88 15.78 -10.32 1.45
C MET A 88 16.08 -9.97 0.01
N PRO A 89 17.34 -10.11 -0.47
CA PRO A 89 17.77 -9.59 -1.79
C PRO A 89 17.07 -10.25 -2.99
N THR A 90 16.40 -11.39 -2.78
CA THR A 90 15.62 -12.09 -3.81
C THR A 90 14.15 -11.68 -3.82
N ALA A 91 13.69 -10.86 -2.86
CA ALA A 91 12.32 -10.41 -2.79
C ALA A 91 12.00 -9.44 -3.94
N GLU A 92 10.84 -9.62 -4.57
CA GLU A 92 10.26 -8.58 -5.42
C GLU A 92 9.72 -7.45 -4.52
N TRP A 93 9.56 -6.26 -5.09
CA TRP A 93 9.13 -5.11 -4.31
C TRP A 93 8.27 -4.15 -5.12
N CYS A 94 7.44 -3.38 -4.42
CA CYS A 94 6.72 -2.23 -4.94
C CYS A 94 7.12 -0.97 -4.17
N GLU A 95 7.09 0.18 -4.87
CA GLU A 95 7.28 1.50 -4.28
C GLU A 95 6.60 2.53 -5.17
N ILE A 96 5.58 3.18 -4.62
CA ILE A 96 4.73 4.09 -5.40
C ILE A 96 5.49 5.32 -5.90
N THR A 97 6.51 5.77 -5.16
CA THR A 97 7.36 6.90 -5.57
C THR A 97 8.26 6.56 -6.74
N GLU A 98 8.53 5.27 -6.97
CA GLU A 98 9.28 4.73 -8.09
C GLU A 98 8.36 4.20 -9.22
N GLY A 99 7.06 4.48 -9.15
CA GLY A 99 6.09 4.11 -10.18
C GLY A 99 5.62 2.66 -10.12
N ARG A 100 5.97 1.91 -9.06
CA ARG A 100 5.55 0.52 -8.83
C ARG A 100 4.46 0.49 -7.75
N ASP A 101 3.20 0.73 -8.14
CA ASP A 101 2.08 0.71 -7.21
C ASP A 101 1.73 -0.75 -6.83
N PHE A 102 1.72 -1.05 -5.53
CA PHE A 102 1.35 -2.37 -5.03
C PHE A 102 -0.06 -2.79 -5.46
N PHE A 103 -0.97 -1.84 -5.61
CA PHE A 103 -2.35 -2.16 -6.03
C PHE A 103 -2.49 -2.50 -7.53
N ASP A 104 -1.42 -2.36 -8.31
CA ASP A 104 -1.30 -2.85 -9.70
C ASP A 104 -0.65 -4.27 -9.74
N TRP A 105 -0.23 -4.84 -8.60
CA TRP A 105 0.37 -6.18 -8.50
C TRP A 105 -0.71 -7.26 -8.56
N ASP A 106 -0.57 -8.24 -9.46
CA ASP A 106 -1.56 -9.30 -9.70
C ASP A 106 -0.97 -10.73 -9.63
N LYS A 107 0.34 -10.86 -9.41
CA LYS A 107 1.01 -12.15 -9.34
C LYS A 107 0.88 -12.78 -7.96
N PRO A 108 0.63 -14.11 -7.85
CA PRO A 108 0.66 -14.79 -6.57
C PRO A 108 2.07 -14.82 -5.98
N VAL A 109 2.17 -14.68 -4.67
CA VAL A 109 3.42 -14.80 -3.90
C VAL A 109 3.21 -15.66 -2.67
N ASP A 110 4.29 -16.28 -2.17
CA ASP A 110 4.23 -17.09 -0.96
C ASP A 110 4.16 -16.20 0.29
N TRP A 111 4.88 -15.07 0.29
CA TRP A 111 4.98 -14.17 1.43
C TRP A 111 4.92 -12.71 1.04
N ILE A 112 4.23 -11.96 1.90
CA ILE A 112 4.36 -10.51 2.02
C ILE A 112 4.88 -10.20 3.42
N ILE A 113 5.94 -9.38 3.52
CA ILE A 113 6.47 -8.87 4.78
C ILE A 113 6.88 -7.42 4.61
N SER A 114 6.36 -6.51 5.46
CA SER A 114 6.61 -5.07 5.32
C SER A 114 6.04 -4.24 6.49
N ASN A 115 6.27 -2.92 6.41
CA ASN A 115 5.65 -1.88 7.23
C ASN A 115 4.81 -0.95 6.34
N PRO A 116 3.53 -1.26 6.08
CA PRO A 116 2.71 -0.48 5.16
C PRO A 116 2.31 0.89 5.74
N PRO A 117 2.04 1.89 4.90
CA PRO A 117 1.50 3.17 5.37
C PRO A 117 0.19 2.96 6.14
N TYR A 118 0.15 3.43 7.39
CA TYR A 118 -0.94 3.07 8.31
C TYR A 118 -2.30 3.66 7.92
N SER A 119 -2.33 4.76 7.18
CA SER A 119 -3.58 5.32 6.64
C SER A 119 -4.20 4.42 5.57
N LEU A 120 -3.38 3.61 4.90
CA LEU A 120 -3.79 2.69 3.83
C LEU A 120 -3.85 1.22 4.29
N ALA A 121 -3.55 0.93 5.55
CA ALA A 121 -3.41 -0.44 6.07
C ALA A 121 -4.57 -1.38 5.64
N ARG A 122 -5.83 -0.90 5.70
CA ARG A 122 -6.98 -1.70 5.26
C ARG A 122 -6.91 -2.11 3.78
N LYS A 123 -6.46 -1.22 2.90
CA LYS A 123 -6.32 -1.53 1.47
C LYS A 123 -5.20 -2.54 1.25
N PHE A 124 -4.06 -2.33 1.94
CA PHE A 124 -2.93 -3.25 1.92
C PHE A 124 -3.35 -4.65 2.35
N PHE A 125 -4.08 -4.80 3.46
CA PHE A 125 -4.58 -6.11 3.90
C PHE A 125 -5.43 -6.79 2.84
N LEU A 126 -6.45 -6.08 2.34
CA LEU A 126 -7.40 -6.68 1.40
C LEU A 126 -6.70 -7.16 0.13
N HIS A 127 -5.81 -6.33 -0.43
CA HIS A 127 -5.06 -6.71 -1.63
C HIS A 127 -4.05 -7.84 -1.35
N SER A 128 -3.36 -7.81 -0.20
CA SER A 128 -2.45 -8.89 0.19
C SER A 128 -3.16 -10.24 0.35
N PHE A 129 -4.39 -10.25 0.84
CA PHE A 129 -5.17 -11.48 0.96
C PHE A 129 -5.59 -12.07 -0.40
N GLU A 130 -5.58 -11.27 -1.46
CA GLU A 130 -5.82 -11.76 -2.81
C GLU A 130 -4.57 -12.44 -3.38
N VAL A 131 -3.36 -11.88 -3.15
CA VAL A 131 -2.14 -12.27 -3.87
C VAL A 131 -1.16 -13.11 -3.05
N ALA A 132 -1.26 -13.20 -1.71
CA ALA A 132 -0.27 -13.88 -0.88
C ALA A 132 -0.87 -14.99 -0.01
N ASP A 133 -0.06 -16.01 0.33
CA ASP A 133 -0.43 -17.08 1.28
C ASP A 133 -0.07 -16.73 2.72
N ASN A 134 0.97 -15.94 2.92
CA ASN A 134 1.45 -15.50 4.22
C ASN A 134 1.64 -13.98 4.20
N VAL A 135 1.05 -13.26 5.14
CA VAL A 135 1.12 -11.79 5.22
C VAL A 135 1.58 -11.38 6.61
N VAL A 136 2.69 -10.66 6.68
CA VAL A 136 3.24 -10.10 7.93
C VAL A 136 3.38 -8.61 7.79
N TYR A 137 2.66 -7.86 8.62
CA TYR A 137 2.74 -6.41 8.64
C TYR A 137 3.07 -5.85 10.02
N LEU A 138 4.06 -4.96 10.05
CA LEU A 138 4.37 -4.14 11.21
C LEU A 138 3.36 -2.99 11.29
N ILE A 139 2.49 -3.02 12.28
CA ILE A 139 1.41 -2.03 12.42
C ILE A 139 1.05 -1.78 13.89
N PRO A 140 0.35 -0.67 14.21
CA PRO A 140 -0.37 -0.58 15.46
C PRO A 140 -1.35 -1.76 15.59
N VAL A 141 -1.19 -2.57 16.64
CA VAL A 141 -1.90 -3.87 16.79
C VAL A 141 -3.42 -3.72 16.69
N TRP A 142 -3.99 -2.63 17.22
CA TRP A 142 -5.42 -2.35 17.17
C TRP A 142 -5.98 -2.24 15.74
N LYS A 143 -5.13 -1.90 14.74
CA LYS A 143 -5.57 -1.76 13.35
C LYS A 143 -6.04 -3.07 12.73
N ALA A 144 -5.57 -4.20 13.22
CA ALA A 144 -6.06 -5.52 12.78
C ALA A 144 -7.53 -5.76 13.15
N PHE A 145 -8.04 -5.06 14.18
CA PHE A 145 -9.35 -5.31 14.77
C PHE A 145 -10.32 -4.13 14.62
N MET A 146 -9.91 -3.03 13.97
CA MET A 146 -10.65 -1.77 13.99
C MET A 146 -11.91 -1.75 13.12
N ALA A 147 -12.07 -2.66 12.17
CA ALA A 147 -13.19 -2.62 11.22
C ALA A 147 -13.78 -4.00 10.99
N TYR A 148 -15.09 -4.12 11.19
CA TYR A 148 -15.82 -5.38 10.99
C TYR A 148 -15.57 -5.99 9.61
N GLY A 149 -15.57 -5.17 8.53
CA GLY A 149 -15.30 -5.65 7.18
C GLY A 149 -13.88 -6.19 6.98
N LEU A 150 -12.88 -5.70 7.74
CA LEU A 150 -11.54 -6.25 7.72
C LEU A 150 -11.50 -7.59 8.46
N ILE A 151 -12.13 -7.67 9.63
CA ILE A 151 -12.21 -8.91 10.42
C ILE A 151 -12.86 -10.02 9.60
N THR A 152 -13.98 -9.74 8.93
CA THR A 152 -14.67 -10.74 8.09
C THR A 152 -13.84 -11.15 6.87
N SER A 153 -13.09 -10.25 6.26
CA SER A 153 -12.18 -10.58 5.15
C SER A 153 -11.01 -11.44 5.65
N ALA A 154 -10.42 -11.10 6.79
CA ALA A 154 -9.36 -11.90 7.41
C ALA A 154 -9.84 -13.31 7.78
N GLN A 155 -11.08 -13.46 8.28
CA GLN A 155 -11.68 -14.77 8.58
C GLN A 155 -11.92 -15.62 7.31
N LYS A 156 -12.31 -14.98 6.20
CA LYS A 156 -12.45 -15.67 4.90
C LYS A 156 -11.10 -16.09 4.33
N TYR A 157 -10.08 -15.23 4.44
CA TYR A 157 -8.74 -15.51 4.02
C TYR A 157 -8.12 -16.68 4.81
N GLY A 158 -8.26 -16.65 6.13
CA GLY A 158 -7.70 -17.66 7.02
C GLY A 158 -7.81 -17.20 8.47
N GLY A 159 -6.72 -16.70 9.03
CA GLY A 159 -6.69 -16.18 10.40
C GLY A 159 -5.36 -15.55 10.77
N ILE A 160 -5.35 -14.85 11.90
CA ILE A 160 -4.11 -14.40 12.53
C ILE A 160 -3.45 -15.61 13.18
N LYS A 161 -2.24 -15.94 12.72
CA LYS A 161 -1.44 -17.03 13.30
C LYS A 161 -0.64 -16.54 14.48
N GLU A 162 -0.07 -15.34 14.39
CA GLU A 162 0.79 -14.78 15.42
C GLU A 162 0.74 -13.25 15.47
N ILE A 163 0.93 -12.71 16.68
CA ILE A 163 1.24 -11.30 16.93
C ILE A 163 2.56 -11.24 17.68
N ARG A 164 3.60 -10.62 17.07
CA ARG A 164 4.89 -10.37 17.70
C ARG A 164 4.99 -8.91 18.13
N GLY A 165 4.99 -8.66 19.44
CA GLY A 165 4.98 -7.31 20.01
C GLY A 165 6.39 -6.70 20.10
N TYR A 166 6.49 -5.40 19.78
CA TYR A 166 7.73 -4.60 19.85
C TYR A 166 7.64 -3.45 20.87
N GLY A 167 6.55 -3.37 21.61
CA GLY A 167 6.29 -2.27 22.57
C GLY A 167 5.58 -1.09 21.92
N THR A 168 5.80 0.12 22.44
CA THR A 168 5.13 1.34 21.97
C THR A 168 5.88 1.97 20.80
N GLY A 169 5.15 2.55 19.86
CA GLY A 169 5.73 3.24 18.70
C GLY A 169 6.73 4.31 19.07
N SER A 170 6.49 5.06 20.15
CA SER A 170 7.43 6.08 20.66
C SER A 170 8.80 5.49 21.03
N LYS A 171 8.86 4.25 21.56
CA LYS A 171 10.13 3.56 21.81
C LYS A 171 10.83 3.12 20.52
N LEU A 172 10.09 2.96 19.44
CA LEU A 172 10.61 2.64 18.11
C LEU A 172 11.00 3.89 17.30
N GLY A 173 10.86 5.09 17.86
CA GLY A 173 11.05 6.35 17.14
C GLY A 173 9.87 6.73 16.24
N PHE A 174 8.72 6.06 16.35
CA PHE A 174 7.51 6.39 15.59
C PHE A 174 6.75 7.57 16.22
N PRO A 175 6.04 8.37 15.43
CA PRO A 175 5.32 9.56 15.92
C PRO A 175 4.04 9.23 16.70
N MET A 176 3.90 8.02 17.24
CA MET A 176 2.72 7.54 17.95
C MET A 176 3.07 6.69 19.16
N GLY A 177 2.22 6.73 20.20
CA GLY A 177 2.37 5.95 21.43
C GLY A 177 1.64 4.60 21.46
N ASN A 178 1.02 4.18 20.33
CA ASN A 178 0.30 2.91 20.28
C ASN A 178 1.25 1.71 20.36
N GLY A 179 0.75 0.56 20.85
CA GLY A 179 1.46 -0.71 20.78
C GLY A 179 1.64 -1.14 19.33
N ILE A 180 2.90 -1.41 18.95
CA ILE A 180 3.30 -1.85 17.61
C ILE A 180 3.62 -3.34 17.66
N GLY A 181 3.20 -4.06 16.64
CA GLY A 181 3.51 -5.47 16.48
C GLY A 181 3.53 -5.90 15.01
N ALA A 182 4.32 -6.91 14.73
CA ALA A 182 4.20 -7.65 13.48
C ALA A 182 3.03 -8.64 13.61
N ILE A 183 2.05 -8.49 12.75
CA ILE A 183 0.88 -9.38 12.74
C ILE A 183 0.99 -10.29 11.54
N TYR A 184 0.93 -11.59 11.80
CA TYR A 184 1.03 -12.63 10.80
C TYR A 184 -0.33 -13.25 10.52
N TRP A 185 -0.85 -13.01 9.32
CA TRP A 185 -2.02 -13.72 8.76
C TRP A 185 -1.56 -14.82 7.82
N LYS A 186 -2.21 -15.97 7.93
CA LYS A 186 -1.95 -17.11 7.07
C LYS A 186 -3.22 -17.59 6.40
N ARG A 187 -3.14 -17.87 5.09
CA ARG A 187 -4.23 -18.42 4.29
C ARG A 187 -4.68 -19.76 4.88
N ASP A 188 -5.98 -19.96 4.94
CA ASP A 188 -6.64 -21.18 5.45
C ASP A 188 -6.30 -21.56 6.89
N TYR A 189 -5.61 -20.69 7.63
CA TYR A 189 -5.30 -20.94 9.04
C TYR A 189 -6.55 -20.82 9.92
N LYS A 190 -6.83 -21.88 10.70
CA LYS A 190 -7.95 -21.96 11.65
C LYS A 190 -7.52 -22.34 13.06
N GLY A 191 -6.20 -22.36 13.28
CA GLY A 191 -5.63 -22.67 14.60
C GLY A 191 -5.70 -21.48 15.58
N PRO A 192 -5.22 -21.68 16.82
CA PRO A 192 -5.15 -20.62 17.81
C PRO A 192 -4.13 -19.56 17.43
N MET A 193 -4.41 -18.32 17.76
CA MET A 193 -3.45 -17.22 17.64
C MET A 193 -2.42 -17.31 18.75
N SER A 194 -1.12 -17.23 18.41
CA SER A 194 -0.04 -17.09 19.36
C SER A 194 0.35 -15.63 19.56
N GLN A 195 0.95 -15.32 20.70
CA GLN A 195 1.53 -14.03 21.00
C GLN A 195 2.97 -14.21 21.47
N THR A 196 3.88 -13.48 20.85
CA THR A 196 5.30 -13.43 21.20
C THR A 196 5.75 -11.99 21.38
N PHE A 197 6.90 -11.77 21.98
CA PHE A 197 7.49 -10.45 22.18
C PHE A 197 8.95 -10.48 21.73
N TYR A 198 9.39 -9.36 21.18
CA TYR A 198 10.81 -9.14 20.98
C TYR A 198 11.49 -9.00 22.35
N ASP A 199 12.55 -9.75 22.55
CA ASP A 199 13.41 -9.68 23.74
C ASP A 199 14.86 -9.50 23.25
N PRO A 200 15.49 -8.35 23.52
CA PRO A 200 16.86 -8.09 23.09
C PRO A 200 17.87 -9.05 23.71
N GLU A 201 17.65 -9.53 24.94
CA GLU A 201 18.56 -10.45 25.62
C GLU A 201 18.56 -11.84 24.98
N ILE A 202 17.41 -12.26 24.41
CA ILE A 202 17.29 -13.55 23.70
C ILE A 202 17.79 -13.44 22.25
N SER A 203 17.63 -12.26 21.61
CA SER A 203 18.01 -12.06 20.22
C SER A 203 19.52 -12.02 20.00
N GLU A 204 20.30 -11.57 20.98
CA GLU A 204 21.77 -11.53 20.93
C GLU A 204 22.43 -12.89 21.19
N SER A 205 21.67 -13.88 21.68
CA SER A 205 22.17 -15.22 22.02
C SER A 205 21.98 -16.28 20.93
N ARG A 206 21.49 -15.89 19.77
CA ARG A 206 21.27 -16.75 18.59
C ARG A 206 22.05 -16.25 17.38
#